data_a02edd23ad1145b95381147c2fdb8b99
#
_entry.id   a02edd23ad1145b95381147c2fdb8b99
#
_cell.length_a   1.000
_cell.length_b   1.000
_cell.length_c   1.000
_cell.angle_alpha   90.00
_cell.angle_beta   90.00
_cell.angle_gamma   90.00
#
_symmetry.space_group_name_H-M   'P 1'
#
loop_
_entity.id
_entity.type
_entity.pdbx_description
1 polymer ?
#
loop_
_entity_poly.entity_id
_entity_poly.type
_entity_poly.pdbx_seq_one_letter_code
_entity_poly.pdbx_strand_id
1 'polypeptide(L)'
;SAGIEGFALSMGLIMAIGPQNIFVLRQGLLRSHVFAVCLVCSLADALLIAVGVLGLGAYLSGVEGAEFWISMVAALFIAGYGVMRVRSSMDPIGISIGEGGEGALVPTLGTAMAFTFLNPHVYLDTVMLIGSASSRYASEERGYFAVGAMLASFLFFFALGYGARRLSTMLESPEAWRAIDRGIAGVMFVIAGAIAYSVL
;
A
#
# COMPACT_ATOMS: atom_id res chain seq x y z
N SER A 1 16.10 -4.28 21.39
CA SER A 1 15.43 -5.58 21.33
C SER A 1 14.90 -5.81 19.91
N ALA A 2 14.88 -7.08 19.48
CA ALA A 2 14.47 -7.47 18.13
C ALA A 2 13.11 -6.86 17.73
N GLY A 3 12.14 -6.81 18.63
CA GLY A 3 10.83 -6.23 18.35
C GLY A 3 10.85 -4.73 18.04
N ILE A 4 11.64 -3.95 18.78
CA ILE A 4 11.78 -2.50 18.51
C ILE A 4 12.47 -2.27 17.16
N GLU A 5 13.48 -3.07 16.84
CA GLU A 5 14.19 -2.95 15.57
C GLU A 5 13.31 -3.37 14.38
N GLY A 6 12.53 -4.46 14.53
CA GLY A 6 11.52 -4.85 13.54
C GLY A 6 10.47 -3.76 13.31
N PHE A 7 9.97 -3.17 14.39
CA PHE A 7 9.04 -2.04 14.32
C PHE A 7 9.64 -0.83 13.59
N ALA A 8 10.84 -0.41 14.01
CA ALA A 8 11.50 0.78 13.45
C ALA A 8 11.85 0.58 11.95
N LEU A 9 12.37 -0.59 11.58
CA LEU A 9 12.69 -0.91 10.20
C LEU A 9 11.43 -0.90 9.32
N SER A 10 10.39 -1.63 9.73
CA SER A 10 9.13 -1.70 9.00
C SER A 10 8.46 -0.34 8.88
N MET A 11 8.45 0.46 9.96
CA MET A 11 7.92 1.81 9.94
C MET A 11 8.67 2.68 8.93
N GLY A 12 9.99 2.61 8.89
CA GLY A 12 10.81 3.36 7.92
C GLY A 12 10.50 2.99 6.47
N LEU A 13 10.33 1.70 6.18
CA LEU A 13 10.03 1.21 4.84
C LEU A 13 8.61 1.58 4.39
N ILE A 14 7.61 1.39 5.26
CA ILE A 14 6.20 1.62 4.92
C ILE A 14 5.84 3.12 4.78
N MET A 15 6.62 4.01 5.39
CA MET A 15 6.44 5.45 5.24
C MET A 15 6.78 5.95 3.83
N ALA A 16 7.49 5.16 3.01
CA ALA A 16 7.69 5.47 1.62
C ALA A 16 6.35 5.56 0.88
N ILE A 17 6.16 6.64 0.12
CA ILE A 17 4.91 6.89 -0.60
C ILE A 17 4.77 5.87 -1.73
N GLY A 18 3.78 4.97 -1.60
CA GLY A 18 3.46 3.96 -2.59
C GLY A 18 1.98 3.99 -3.00
N PRO A 19 1.60 3.22 -4.03
CA PRO A 19 0.22 3.17 -4.51
C PRO A 19 -0.77 2.74 -3.43
N GLN A 20 -0.39 1.78 -2.59
CA GLN A 20 -1.19 1.28 -1.47
C GLN A 20 -1.47 2.38 -0.44
N ASN A 21 -0.43 3.15 -0.03
CA ASN A 21 -0.56 4.24 0.92
C ASN A 21 -1.49 5.34 0.40
N ILE A 22 -1.35 5.69 -0.89
CA ILE A 22 -2.21 6.68 -1.54
C ILE A 22 -3.65 6.19 -1.62
N PHE A 23 -3.87 4.91 -1.87
CA PHE A 23 -5.21 4.33 -1.89
C PHE A 23 -5.86 4.37 -0.50
N VAL A 24 -5.13 3.98 0.56
CA VAL A 24 -5.62 4.07 1.94
C VAL A 24 -5.94 5.51 2.33
N LEU A 25 -5.04 6.45 2.01
CA LEU A 25 -5.26 7.87 2.21
C LEU A 25 -6.56 8.34 1.56
N ARG A 26 -6.77 7.98 0.29
CA ARG A 26 -7.98 8.35 -0.45
C ARG A 26 -9.24 7.75 0.16
N GLN A 27 -9.23 6.48 0.56
CA GLN A 27 -10.39 5.86 1.22
C GLN A 27 -10.69 6.53 2.57
N GLY A 28 -9.66 6.95 3.31
CA GLY A 28 -9.79 7.75 4.52
C GLY A 28 -10.48 9.09 4.24
N LEU A 29 -10.02 9.83 3.22
CA LEU A 29 -10.61 11.11 2.81
C LEU A 29 -12.07 10.96 2.36
N LEU A 30 -12.41 9.88 1.65
CA LEU A 30 -13.77 9.55 1.24
C LEU A 30 -14.65 9.03 2.38
N ARG A 31 -14.07 8.72 3.54
CA ARG A 31 -14.73 8.03 4.67
C ARG A 31 -15.37 6.69 4.29
N SER A 32 -14.85 6.05 3.23
CA SER A 32 -15.39 4.82 2.67
C SER A 32 -14.59 3.62 3.10
N HIS A 33 -15.23 2.65 3.75
CA HIS A 33 -14.65 1.36 4.15
C HIS A 33 -13.30 1.44 4.85
N VAL A 34 -13.02 2.53 5.59
CA VAL A 34 -11.69 2.85 6.16
C VAL A 34 -11.15 1.70 7.01
N PHE A 35 -11.98 1.17 7.93
CA PHE A 35 -11.56 0.06 8.77
C PHE A 35 -11.18 -1.18 7.97
N ALA A 36 -12.04 -1.58 7.03
CA ALA A 36 -11.83 -2.79 6.24
C ALA A 36 -10.58 -2.68 5.36
N VAL A 37 -10.36 -1.51 4.73
CA VAL A 37 -9.17 -1.26 3.91
C VAL A 37 -7.90 -1.26 4.76
N CYS A 38 -7.88 -0.55 5.89
CA CYS A 38 -6.73 -0.55 6.81
C CYS A 38 -6.42 -1.97 7.30
N LEU A 39 -7.44 -2.74 7.67
CA LEU A 39 -7.29 -4.10 8.14
C LEU A 39 -6.71 -5.02 7.06
N VAL A 40 -7.27 -4.98 5.84
CA VAL A 40 -6.80 -5.83 4.73
C VAL A 40 -5.36 -5.48 4.36
N CYS A 41 -5.00 -4.19 4.25
CA CYS A 41 -3.62 -3.79 3.98
C CYS A 41 -2.66 -4.26 5.08
N SER A 42 -3.04 -4.09 6.35
CA SER A 42 -2.20 -4.52 7.49
C SER A 42 -2.03 -6.04 7.54
N LEU A 43 -3.10 -6.80 7.28
CA LEU A 43 -3.04 -8.26 7.25
C LEU A 43 -2.22 -8.78 6.07
N ALA A 44 -2.34 -8.14 4.90
CA ALA A 44 -1.54 -8.49 3.72
C ALA A 44 -0.05 -8.26 3.98
N ASP A 45 0.32 -7.12 4.57
CA ASP A 45 1.69 -6.85 4.97
C ASP A 45 2.18 -7.84 6.04
N ALA A 46 1.35 -8.14 7.04
CA ALA A 46 1.70 -9.11 8.07
C ALA A 46 1.98 -10.50 7.48
N LEU A 47 1.21 -10.91 6.48
CA LEU A 47 1.44 -12.15 5.74
C LEU A 47 2.80 -12.12 5.01
N LEU A 48 3.09 -11.04 4.29
CA LEU A 48 4.36 -10.90 3.56
C LEU A 48 5.56 -10.83 4.52
N ILE A 49 5.44 -10.14 5.66
CA ILE A 49 6.45 -10.12 6.70
C ILE A 49 6.69 -11.53 7.25
N ALA A 50 5.62 -12.28 7.54
CA ALA A 50 5.74 -13.67 8.01
C ALA A 50 6.46 -14.54 6.98
N VAL A 51 6.10 -14.44 5.71
CA VAL A 51 6.75 -15.15 4.60
C VAL A 51 8.24 -14.80 4.52
N GLY A 52 8.60 -13.51 4.66
CA GLY A 52 9.98 -13.04 4.65
C GLY A 52 10.79 -13.59 5.82
N VAL A 53 10.25 -13.48 7.04
CA VAL A 53 10.92 -13.92 8.28
C VAL A 53 11.09 -15.44 8.33
N LEU A 54 10.15 -16.21 7.75
CA LEU A 54 10.26 -17.67 7.61
C LEU A 54 11.30 -18.09 6.55
N GLY A 55 11.91 -17.15 5.84
CA GLY A 55 12.98 -17.42 4.87
C GLY A 55 12.49 -17.88 3.50
N LEU A 56 11.18 -17.79 3.21
CA LEU A 56 10.63 -18.19 1.92
C LEU A 56 10.98 -17.23 0.78
N GLY A 57 11.51 -16.04 1.10
CA GLY A 57 11.96 -15.06 0.11
C GLY A 57 13.06 -15.58 -0.84
N ALA A 58 13.92 -16.47 -0.34
CA ALA A 58 14.97 -17.08 -1.14
C ALA A 58 14.44 -17.99 -2.26
N TYR A 59 13.26 -18.55 -2.09
CA TYR A 59 12.59 -19.38 -3.12
C TYR A 59 11.92 -18.54 -4.21
N LEU A 60 11.45 -17.33 -3.87
CA LEU A 60 10.78 -16.43 -4.81
C LEU A 60 11.74 -15.76 -5.79
N SER A 61 13.01 -15.57 -5.39
CA SER A 61 14.05 -14.97 -6.24
C SER A 61 14.59 -15.92 -7.34
N GLY A 62 14.20 -17.19 -7.34
CA GLY A 62 14.72 -18.21 -8.27
C GLY A 62 13.99 -18.35 -9.60
N VAL A 63 12.90 -17.61 -9.83
CA VAL A 63 12.12 -17.72 -11.08
C VAL A 63 12.57 -16.65 -12.07
N GLU A 64 13.42 -17.02 -13.03
CA GLU A 64 13.87 -16.12 -14.10
C GLU A 64 12.67 -15.51 -14.87
N GLY A 65 12.68 -14.19 -15.05
CA GLY A 65 11.66 -13.45 -15.79
C GLY A 65 10.38 -13.13 -15.03
N ALA A 66 10.16 -13.70 -13.83
CA ALA A 66 8.98 -13.38 -13.03
C ALA A 66 8.94 -11.89 -12.63
N GLU A 67 10.10 -11.32 -12.30
CA GLU A 67 10.24 -9.90 -11.92
C GLU A 67 9.76 -8.97 -13.05
N PHE A 68 10.15 -9.25 -14.29
CA PHE A 68 9.71 -8.47 -15.46
C PHE A 68 8.18 -8.47 -15.60
N TRP A 69 7.56 -9.64 -15.59
CA TRP A 69 6.13 -9.76 -15.81
C TRP A 69 5.31 -9.18 -14.65
N ILE A 70 5.72 -9.42 -13.41
CA ILE A 70 5.07 -8.85 -12.23
C ILE A 70 5.15 -7.32 -12.28
N SER A 71 6.31 -6.76 -12.56
CA SER A 71 6.53 -5.32 -12.66
C SER A 71 5.73 -4.69 -13.80
N MET A 72 5.66 -5.34 -14.94
CA MET A 72 4.90 -4.84 -16.10
C MET A 72 3.39 -4.83 -15.81
N VAL A 73 2.86 -5.90 -15.23
CA VAL A 73 1.45 -5.98 -14.81
C VAL A 73 1.14 -4.92 -13.75
N ALA A 74 2.04 -4.74 -12.78
CA ALA A 74 1.91 -3.71 -11.76
C ALA A 74 1.89 -2.30 -12.37
N ALA A 75 2.83 -1.99 -13.27
CA ALA A 75 2.91 -0.69 -13.94
C ALA A 75 1.62 -0.39 -14.72
N LEU A 76 1.12 -1.36 -15.48
CA LEU A 76 -0.14 -1.23 -16.24
C LEU A 76 -1.35 -1.03 -15.32
N PHE A 77 -1.43 -1.78 -14.21
CA PHE A 77 -2.52 -1.64 -13.23
C PHE A 77 -2.50 -0.25 -12.57
N ILE A 78 -1.33 0.21 -12.12
CA ILE A 78 -1.15 1.50 -11.46
C ILE A 78 -1.44 2.65 -12.45
N ALA A 79 -0.95 2.55 -13.69
CA ALA A 79 -1.26 3.52 -14.74
C ALA A 79 -2.75 3.56 -15.06
N GLY A 80 -3.40 2.40 -15.17
CA GLY A 80 -4.86 2.28 -15.35
C GLY A 80 -5.64 2.97 -14.24
N TYR A 81 -5.22 2.77 -12.99
CA TYR A 81 -5.82 3.49 -11.85
C TYR A 81 -5.60 5.00 -11.95
N GLY A 82 -4.40 5.45 -12.36
CA GLY A 82 -4.11 6.86 -12.64
C GLY A 82 -5.06 7.47 -13.67
N VAL A 83 -5.30 6.75 -14.78
CA VAL A 83 -6.28 7.17 -15.82
C VAL A 83 -7.69 7.29 -15.24
N MET A 84 -8.12 6.33 -14.40
CA MET A 84 -9.42 6.41 -13.73
C MET A 84 -9.53 7.66 -12.84
N ARG A 85 -8.46 8.05 -12.14
CA ARG A 85 -8.45 9.27 -11.31
C ARG A 85 -8.48 10.54 -12.14
N VAL A 86 -7.78 10.59 -13.29
CA VAL A 86 -7.93 11.71 -14.23
C VAL A 86 -9.38 11.86 -14.69
N ARG A 87 -10.01 10.76 -15.12
CA ARG A 87 -11.42 10.78 -15.55
C ARG A 87 -12.34 11.26 -14.44
N SER A 88 -12.17 10.73 -13.22
CA SER A 88 -12.94 11.16 -12.05
C SER A 88 -12.79 12.65 -11.76
N SER A 89 -11.61 13.24 -11.99
CA SER A 89 -11.38 14.67 -11.80
C SER A 89 -12.09 15.55 -12.84
N MET A 90 -12.48 14.99 -13.98
CA MET A 90 -13.18 15.71 -15.06
C MET A 90 -14.70 15.75 -14.86
N ASP A 91 -15.25 14.82 -14.07
CA ASP A 91 -16.70 14.67 -13.85
C ASP A 91 -17.08 15.23 -12.47
N PRO A 92 -17.63 16.46 -12.38
CA PRO A 92 -17.91 17.12 -11.12
C PRO A 92 -19.15 16.60 -10.36
N ILE A 93 -19.91 15.65 -10.92
CA ILE A 93 -21.25 15.30 -10.45
C ILE A 93 -21.27 14.08 -9.50
N GLY A 94 -20.16 13.39 -9.28
CA GLY A 94 -20.16 12.07 -8.64
C GLY A 94 -19.67 11.99 -7.20
N ILE A 95 -19.27 13.08 -6.55
CA ILE A 95 -18.76 13.01 -5.17
C ILE A 95 -19.76 13.62 -4.21
N SER A 96 -20.76 12.85 -3.79
CA SER A 96 -21.53 13.16 -2.60
C SER A 96 -20.63 12.93 -1.37
N ILE A 97 -20.05 14.01 -0.87
CA ILE A 97 -19.32 14.04 0.40
C ILE A 97 -20.40 13.93 1.48
N GLY A 98 -20.58 12.76 2.06
CA GLY A 98 -21.41 12.70 3.26
C GLY A 98 -22.19 11.42 3.53
N GLU A 99 -22.48 10.61 2.56
CA GLU A 99 -23.11 9.31 2.76
C GLU A 99 -22.18 8.24 2.23
N GLY A 100 -21.65 7.39 3.10
CA GLY A 100 -20.65 6.34 2.92
C GLY A 100 -20.34 6.02 1.46
N GLY A 101 -19.25 6.61 0.98
CA GLY A 101 -18.87 6.68 -0.43
C GLY A 101 -18.97 5.34 -1.13
N GLU A 102 -19.76 5.31 -2.15
CA GLU A 102 -20.32 4.15 -2.81
C GLU A 102 -19.36 3.43 -3.77
N GLY A 103 -18.23 2.99 -3.25
CA GLY A 103 -17.60 1.83 -3.85
C GLY A 103 -18.16 0.57 -3.19
N ALA A 104 -18.64 -0.42 -3.93
CA ALA A 104 -18.95 -1.69 -3.32
C ALA A 104 -17.73 -2.21 -2.54
N LEU A 105 -17.93 -2.74 -1.33
CA LEU A 105 -16.85 -3.17 -0.44
C LEU A 105 -15.88 -4.13 -1.14
N VAL A 106 -16.40 -5.10 -1.88
CA VAL A 106 -15.60 -6.14 -2.54
C VAL A 106 -14.64 -5.56 -3.58
N PRO A 107 -15.04 -4.70 -4.53
CA PRO A 107 -14.10 -4.05 -5.45
C PRO A 107 -13.07 -3.16 -4.74
N THR A 108 -13.47 -2.48 -3.66
CA THR A 108 -12.56 -1.63 -2.88
C THR A 108 -11.45 -2.47 -2.22
N LEU A 109 -11.83 -3.58 -1.57
CA LEU A 109 -10.86 -4.50 -0.97
C LEU A 109 -10.01 -5.21 -2.03
N GLY A 110 -10.60 -5.59 -3.16
CA GLY A 110 -9.86 -6.13 -4.30
C GLY A 110 -8.80 -5.19 -4.83
N THR A 111 -9.11 -3.89 -4.91
CA THR A 111 -8.15 -2.86 -5.31
C THR A 111 -7.03 -2.69 -4.28
N ALA A 112 -7.35 -2.70 -2.98
CA ALA A 112 -6.35 -2.65 -1.90
C ALA A 112 -5.39 -3.84 -1.98
N MET A 113 -5.91 -5.06 -2.16
CA MET A 113 -5.10 -6.27 -2.34
C MET A 113 -4.24 -6.20 -3.61
N ALA A 114 -4.80 -5.70 -4.72
CA ALA A 114 -4.05 -5.54 -5.95
C ALA A 114 -2.88 -4.57 -5.79
N PHE A 115 -3.05 -3.45 -5.12
CA PHE A 115 -1.95 -2.51 -4.81
C PHE A 115 -0.90 -3.11 -3.89
N THR A 116 -1.25 -4.06 -3.04
CA THR A 116 -0.29 -4.77 -2.20
C THR A 116 0.45 -5.84 -3.01
N PHE A 117 -0.28 -6.80 -3.58
CA PHE A 117 0.32 -8.01 -4.15
C PHE A 117 0.87 -7.82 -5.58
N LEU A 118 0.39 -6.84 -6.34
CA LEU A 118 0.95 -6.50 -7.65
C LEU A 118 2.10 -5.49 -7.55
N ASN A 119 2.42 -4.96 -6.37
CA ASN A 119 3.52 -4.02 -6.19
C ASN A 119 4.85 -4.77 -5.98
N PRO A 120 5.81 -4.72 -6.93
CA PRO A 120 7.08 -5.43 -6.79
C PRO A 120 7.92 -4.91 -5.60
N HIS A 121 7.83 -3.61 -5.27
CA HIS A 121 8.56 -3.03 -4.14
C HIS A 121 8.12 -3.62 -2.79
N VAL A 122 6.87 -4.04 -2.65
CA VAL A 122 6.39 -4.65 -1.40
C VAL A 122 7.15 -5.96 -1.13
N TYR A 123 7.43 -6.76 -2.15
CA TYR A 123 8.21 -7.99 -1.99
C TYR A 123 9.67 -7.70 -1.62
N LEU A 124 10.27 -6.68 -2.22
CA LEU A 124 11.63 -6.26 -1.88
C LEU A 124 11.70 -5.78 -0.42
N ASP A 125 10.77 -4.93 -0.01
CA ASP A 125 10.78 -4.32 1.30
C ASP A 125 10.37 -5.30 2.41
N THR A 126 9.27 -6.04 2.23
CA THR A 126 8.74 -6.90 3.29
C THR A 126 9.36 -8.29 3.28
N VAL A 127 9.45 -8.94 2.11
CA VAL A 127 9.95 -10.32 2.04
C VAL A 127 11.47 -10.36 2.08
N MET A 128 12.14 -9.50 1.29
CA MET A 128 13.60 -9.56 1.18
C MET A 128 14.30 -8.74 2.28
N LEU A 129 13.99 -7.45 2.45
CA LEU A 129 14.70 -6.61 3.43
C LEU A 129 14.34 -6.96 4.86
N ILE A 130 13.06 -7.06 5.20
CA ILE A 130 12.63 -7.45 6.56
C ILE A 130 13.05 -8.90 6.85
N GLY A 131 12.91 -9.80 5.88
CA GLY A 131 13.33 -11.18 6.00
C GLY A 131 14.84 -11.29 6.25
N SER A 132 15.68 -10.61 5.46
CA SER A 132 17.14 -10.62 5.65
C SER A 132 17.58 -9.96 6.95
N ALA A 133 16.92 -8.87 7.36
CA ALA A 133 17.18 -8.22 8.63
C ALA A 133 16.88 -9.14 9.81
N SER A 134 15.81 -9.94 9.72
CA SER A 134 15.42 -10.90 10.75
C SER A 134 16.41 -12.05 10.90
N SER A 135 17.14 -12.41 9.84
CA SER A 135 18.08 -13.54 9.84
C SER A 135 19.28 -13.35 10.78
N ARG A 136 19.57 -12.10 11.21
CA ARG A 136 20.61 -11.78 12.19
C ARG A 136 20.26 -12.23 13.61
N TYR A 137 19.00 -12.53 13.87
CA TYR A 137 18.51 -12.92 15.17
C TYR A 137 18.41 -14.44 15.31
N ALA A 138 18.54 -14.94 16.54
CA ALA A 138 18.24 -16.33 16.86
C ALA A 138 16.76 -16.64 16.58
N SER A 139 16.45 -17.90 16.30
CA SER A 139 15.09 -18.32 15.90
C SER A 139 13.99 -17.82 16.84
N GLU A 140 14.24 -17.80 18.14
CA GLU A 140 13.30 -17.33 19.15
C GLU A 140 13.06 -15.81 19.07
N GLU A 141 14.09 -15.04 18.72
CA GLU A 141 14.01 -13.58 18.63
C GLU A 141 13.40 -13.09 17.32
N ARG A 142 13.45 -13.91 16.25
CA ARG A 142 12.83 -13.60 14.96
C ARG A 142 11.33 -13.39 15.07
N GLY A 143 10.67 -14.15 15.94
CA GLY A 143 9.23 -13.96 16.22
C GLY A 143 8.93 -12.58 16.79
N TYR A 144 9.72 -12.10 17.73
CA TYR A 144 9.57 -10.75 18.29
C TYR A 144 9.85 -9.66 17.24
N PHE A 145 10.85 -9.87 16.38
CA PHE A 145 11.15 -8.96 15.26
C PHE A 145 9.96 -8.87 14.29
N ALA A 146 9.39 -10.02 13.90
CA ALA A 146 8.22 -10.08 13.02
C ALA A 146 7.00 -9.38 13.63
N VAL A 147 6.71 -9.65 14.91
CA VAL A 147 5.60 -8.99 15.62
C VAL A 147 5.78 -7.48 15.65
N GLY A 148 7.00 -7.00 15.94
CA GLY A 148 7.30 -5.57 15.88
C GLY A 148 7.05 -4.98 14.52
N ALA A 149 7.52 -5.63 13.45
CA ALA A 149 7.30 -5.20 12.07
C ALA A 149 5.82 -5.18 11.68
N MET A 150 5.05 -6.21 12.07
CA MET A 150 3.61 -6.27 11.83
C MET A 150 2.86 -5.15 12.58
N LEU A 151 3.21 -4.88 13.84
CA LEU A 151 2.62 -3.80 14.61
C LEU A 151 2.84 -2.43 13.96
N ALA A 152 4.00 -2.21 13.34
CA ALA A 152 4.28 -1.00 12.58
C ALA A 152 3.29 -0.83 11.42
N SER A 153 3.03 -1.88 10.63
CA SER A 153 2.05 -1.85 9.54
C SER A 153 0.65 -1.53 10.03
N PHE A 154 0.19 -2.21 11.09
CA PHE A 154 -1.12 -1.92 11.68
C PHE A 154 -1.23 -0.46 12.14
N LEU A 155 -0.25 0.00 12.91
CA LEU A 155 -0.25 1.37 13.41
C LEU A 155 -0.26 2.39 12.27
N PHE A 156 0.58 2.16 11.27
CA PHE A 156 0.72 3.06 10.11
C PHE A 156 -0.57 3.15 9.30
N PHE A 157 -1.16 2.04 8.86
CA PHE A 157 -2.36 2.08 8.04
C PHE A 157 -3.57 2.63 8.77
N PHE A 158 -3.74 2.28 10.04
CA PHE A 158 -4.82 2.85 10.83
C PHE A 158 -4.62 4.34 11.11
N ALA A 159 -3.39 4.77 11.41
CA ALA A 159 -3.08 6.19 11.57
C ALA A 159 -3.30 6.97 10.27
N LEU A 160 -2.87 6.41 9.12
CA LEU A 160 -3.05 7.04 7.81
C LEU A 160 -4.53 7.13 7.42
N GLY A 161 -5.27 6.03 7.50
CA GLY A 161 -6.67 5.98 7.10
C GLY A 161 -7.58 6.86 7.97
N TYR A 162 -7.43 6.75 9.29
CA TYR A 162 -8.23 7.55 10.22
C TYR A 162 -7.76 9.00 10.32
N GLY A 163 -6.45 9.26 10.16
CA GLY A 163 -5.91 10.61 10.03
C GLY A 163 -6.48 11.32 8.80
N ALA A 164 -6.49 10.64 7.65
CA ALA A 164 -7.11 11.14 6.44
C ALA A 164 -8.61 11.38 6.60
N ARG A 165 -9.33 10.44 7.25
CA ARG A 165 -10.75 10.60 7.57
C ARG A 165 -11.01 11.86 8.40
N ARG A 166 -10.13 12.20 9.32
CA ARG A 166 -10.26 13.41 10.13
C ARG A 166 -10.01 14.68 9.31
N LEU A 167 -9.06 14.63 8.38
CA LEU A 167 -8.77 15.75 7.47
C LEU A 167 -9.88 15.98 6.44
N SER A 168 -10.68 14.99 6.13
CA SER A 168 -11.76 15.08 5.13
C SER A 168 -12.78 16.16 5.46
N THR A 169 -12.96 16.52 6.73
CA THR A 169 -13.85 17.61 7.15
C THR A 169 -13.40 18.99 6.66
N MET A 170 -12.14 19.12 6.25
CA MET A 170 -11.57 20.36 5.73
C MET A 170 -11.66 20.45 4.20
N LEU A 171 -12.11 19.37 3.53
CA LEU A 171 -12.11 19.22 2.09
C LEU A 171 -13.57 19.18 1.56
N GLU A 172 -14.27 20.30 1.70
CA GLU A 172 -15.69 20.40 1.32
C GLU A 172 -15.91 20.89 -0.12
N SER A 173 -14.87 21.39 -0.80
CA SER A 173 -15.02 21.97 -2.13
C SER A 173 -14.78 20.95 -3.26
N PRO A 174 -15.57 20.98 -4.34
CA PRO A 174 -15.33 20.15 -5.53
C PRO A 174 -13.95 20.40 -6.16
N GLU A 175 -13.41 21.62 -6.03
CA GLU A 175 -12.09 21.99 -6.52
C GLU A 175 -10.98 21.26 -5.76
N ALA A 176 -11.10 21.14 -4.44
CA ALA A 176 -10.15 20.40 -3.61
C ALA A 176 -10.11 18.92 -4.01
N TRP A 177 -11.27 18.31 -4.26
CA TRP A 177 -11.33 16.91 -4.74
C TRP A 177 -10.73 16.72 -6.12
N ARG A 178 -10.95 17.65 -7.06
CA ARG A 178 -10.28 17.62 -8.36
C ARG A 178 -8.76 17.71 -8.22
N ALA A 179 -8.28 18.58 -7.35
CA ALA A 179 -6.85 18.71 -7.09
C ALA A 179 -6.27 17.43 -6.50
N ILE A 180 -6.97 16.81 -5.55
CA ILE A 180 -6.57 15.52 -4.94
C ILE A 180 -6.52 14.40 -5.99
N ASP A 181 -7.59 14.21 -6.77
CA ASP A 181 -7.61 13.15 -7.79
C ASP A 181 -6.55 13.36 -8.88
N ARG A 182 -6.26 14.61 -9.28
CA ARG A 182 -5.15 14.92 -10.20
C ARG A 182 -3.78 14.67 -9.56
N GLY A 183 -3.62 15.03 -8.29
CA GLY A 183 -2.39 14.74 -7.54
C GLY A 183 -2.14 13.24 -7.43
N ILE A 184 -3.16 12.46 -7.06
CA ILE A 184 -3.11 11.00 -7.01
C ILE A 184 -2.74 10.43 -8.40
N ALA A 185 -3.41 10.86 -9.46
CA ALA A 185 -3.10 10.41 -10.81
C ALA A 185 -1.65 10.70 -11.20
N GLY A 186 -1.15 11.91 -10.91
CA GLY A 186 0.23 12.29 -11.17
C GLY A 186 1.23 11.36 -10.47
N VAL A 187 1.03 11.12 -9.19
CA VAL A 187 1.90 10.20 -8.42
C VAL A 187 1.81 8.77 -8.96
N MET A 188 0.61 8.29 -9.29
CA MET A 188 0.45 6.94 -9.87
C MET A 188 1.19 6.80 -11.20
N PHE A 189 1.16 7.80 -12.08
CA PHE A 189 1.92 7.77 -13.33
C PHE A 189 3.43 7.79 -13.10
N VAL A 190 3.92 8.56 -12.13
CA VAL A 190 5.34 8.57 -11.76
C VAL A 190 5.78 7.20 -11.26
N ILE A 191 5.00 6.59 -10.36
CA ILE A 191 5.29 5.25 -9.82
C ILE A 191 5.24 4.19 -10.93
N ALA A 192 4.20 4.20 -11.77
CA ALA A 192 4.08 3.26 -12.89
C ALA A 192 5.27 3.39 -13.86
N GLY A 193 5.68 4.61 -14.18
CA GLY A 193 6.85 4.88 -15.02
C GLY A 193 8.15 4.41 -14.38
N ALA A 194 8.34 4.63 -13.08
CA ALA A 194 9.52 4.18 -12.35
C ALA A 194 9.61 2.65 -12.32
N ILE A 195 8.48 1.94 -12.07
CA ILE A 195 8.44 0.48 -12.08
C ILE A 195 8.74 -0.05 -13.50
N ALA A 196 8.13 0.51 -14.53
CA ALA A 196 8.40 0.07 -15.91
C ALA A 196 9.87 0.30 -16.31
N TYR A 197 10.46 1.44 -15.92
CA TYR A 197 11.85 1.76 -16.19
C TYR A 197 12.83 0.83 -15.47
N SER A 198 12.49 0.34 -14.28
CA SER A 198 13.37 -0.52 -13.47
C SER A 198 13.59 -1.91 -14.07
N VAL A 199 12.74 -2.34 -15.02
CA VAL A 199 12.79 -3.69 -15.63
C VAL A 199 13.09 -3.68 -17.14
N LEU A 200 13.27 -2.48 -17.72
CA LEU A 200 13.73 -2.28 -19.10
C LEU A 200 15.24 -2.12 -19.16
#